data_778ce83b7195fe123a4d47fd637be1b3
#
_entry.id   778ce83b7195fe123a4d47fd637be1b3
#
_cell.length_a   1.000
_cell.length_b   1.000
_cell.length_c   1.000
_cell.angle_alpha   90.00
_cell.angle_beta   90.00
_cell.angle_gamma   90.00
#
_symmetry.space_group_name_H-M   'P 1'
#
loop_
_entity.id
_entity.type
_entity.pdbx_description
1 polymer ?
#
loop_
_entity_poly.entity_id
_entity_poly.type
_entity_poly.pdbx_seq_one_letter_code
_entity_poly.pdbx_strand_id
1 'polypeptide(L)'
;EINPLHNIRKMHTNIRGDILSGVTVAIIALPLALAFGSMSGLGPIAGILGAIVGGIIGGIFGGCLVGVSGPTAPKAAQIAAFMTAFVISGTDKPDLVAAFSIIFLSGLILVLISMLKISRFIHYTPYSVVAGFMCGIGVIIILTQINAFVGLEAEKNIHELFENFGYTMMNINIEALYVSIPSLLILFLWGPVKKRIVFLRSIPSPLVALMVGTGIAYLMNLDIPYIGDKMEHTGASNIFSFYTPDFTRLGEFIGPALALAGLAVLDSLLSCKVADNMTSLRHSSDRETFGQGMANMAAGLIGGVTTATATMRTVANIKFGAKTPLAS
;
A
#
# COMPACT_ATOMS: atom_id res chain seq x y z
N GLU A 1 21.34 -15.79 -6.28
CA GLU A 1 20.71 -16.97 -5.66
C GLU A 1 19.59 -16.53 -4.73
N ILE A 2 18.42 -17.20 -4.88
CA ILE A 2 17.25 -16.98 -4.00
C ILE A 2 17.50 -17.81 -2.74
N ASN A 3 18.20 -17.23 -1.77
CA ASN A 3 18.52 -17.92 -0.52
C ASN A 3 17.97 -17.14 0.67
N PRO A 4 16.83 -17.58 1.29
CA PRO A 4 16.22 -16.92 2.44
C PRO A 4 17.13 -16.94 3.67
N LEU A 5 17.98 -17.95 3.83
CA LEU A 5 18.92 -18.05 4.95
C LEU A 5 19.89 -16.87 5.01
N HIS A 6 20.18 -16.23 3.89
CA HIS A 6 21.02 -15.04 3.85
C HIS A 6 20.40 -13.87 4.62
N ASN A 7 19.08 -13.63 4.45
CA ASN A 7 18.38 -12.57 5.17
C ASN A 7 18.27 -12.90 6.65
N ILE A 8 17.89 -14.13 6.99
CA ILE A 8 17.74 -14.58 8.38
C ILE A 8 19.06 -14.43 9.13
N ARG A 9 20.19 -14.81 8.52
CA ARG A 9 21.52 -14.63 9.14
C ARG A 9 21.89 -13.16 9.35
N LYS A 10 21.47 -12.26 8.49
CA LYS A 10 21.74 -10.82 8.63
C LYS A 10 20.88 -10.15 9.70
N MET A 11 19.72 -10.68 10.04
CA MET A 11 18.81 -10.10 11.04
C MET A 11 19.46 -9.90 12.42
N HIS A 12 20.49 -10.68 12.75
CA HIS A 12 21.16 -10.59 14.04
C HIS A 12 22.24 -9.49 14.12
N THR A 13 22.58 -8.82 13.02
CA THR A 13 23.73 -7.90 13.00
C THR A 13 23.43 -6.49 13.51
N ASN A 14 22.16 -6.06 13.58
CA ASN A 14 21.77 -4.71 14.03
C ASN A 14 20.45 -4.70 14.81
N ILE A 15 20.25 -5.65 15.73
CA ILE A 15 18.97 -5.90 16.40
C ILE A 15 18.35 -4.63 17.02
N ARG A 16 19.11 -3.83 17.77
CA ARG A 16 18.58 -2.62 18.44
C ARG A 16 18.11 -1.55 17.45
N GLY A 17 18.93 -1.28 16.43
CA GLY A 17 18.59 -0.29 15.41
C GLY A 17 17.39 -0.74 14.58
N ASP A 18 17.32 -2.02 14.23
CA ASP A 18 16.27 -2.57 13.40
C ASP A 18 14.93 -2.67 14.17
N ILE A 19 14.93 -3.07 15.44
CA ILE A 19 13.70 -3.08 16.26
C ILE A 19 13.16 -1.65 16.42
N LEU A 20 14.02 -0.68 16.77
CA LEU A 20 13.58 0.71 16.92
C LEU A 20 13.03 1.28 15.61
N SER A 21 13.71 1.02 14.51
CA SER A 21 13.27 1.42 13.18
C SER A 21 11.96 0.72 12.80
N GLY A 22 11.88 -0.59 12.96
CA GLY A 22 10.70 -1.39 12.65
C GLY A 22 9.46 -0.93 13.41
N VAL A 23 9.56 -0.70 14.73
CA VAL A 23 8.46 -0.14 15.53
C VAL A 23 8.04 1.25 15.01
N THR A 24 9.00 2.11 14.72
CA THR A 24 8.69 3.47 14.19
C THR A 24 8.01 3.38 12.82
N VAL A 25 8.49 2.50 11.96
CA VAL A 25 7.90 2.29 10.63
C VAL A 25 6.52 1.63 10.73
N ALA A 26 6.31 0.71 11.68
CA ALA A 26 5.00 0.10 11.91
C ALA A 26 3.93 1.15 12.31
N ILE A 27 4.31 2.12 13.17
CA ILE A 27 3.43 3.24 13.54
C ILE A 27 3.04 4.08 12.32
N ILE A 28 3.95 4.28 11.37
CA ILE A 28 3.67 5.01 10.11
C ILE A 28 2.87 4.13 9.14
N ALA A 29 3.19 2.84 9.07
CA ALA A 29 2.63 1.91 8.10
C ALA A 29 1.17 1.54 8.43
N LEU A 30 0.79 1.49 9.70
CA LEU A 30 -0.54 1.07 10.14
C LEU A 30 -1.66 1.96 9.56
N PRO A 31 -1.65 3.30 9.72
CA PRO A 31 -2.65 4.16 9.12
C PRO A 31 -2.71 4.06 7.60
N LEU A 32 -1.54 3.95 6.95
CA LEU A 32 -1.46 3.80 5.50
C LEU A 32 -2.03 2.46 5.03
N ALA A 33 -1.80 1.38 5.78
CA ALA A 33 -2.36 0.07 5.46
C ALA A 33 -3.89 0.07 5.57
N LEU A 34 -4.44 0.67 6.62
CA LEU A 34 -5.89 0.86 6.79
C LEU A 34 -6.49 1.68 5.64
N ALA A 35 -5.86 2.81 5.29
CA ALA A 35 -6.32 3.68 4.21
C ALA A 35 -6.29 2.96 2.85
N PHE A 36 -5.20 2.26 2.52
CA PHE A 36 -5.09 1.55 1.25
C PHE A 36 -5.98 0.31 1.19
N GLY A 37 -6.23 -0.35 2.32
CA GLY A 37 -7.25 -1.39 2.42
C GLY A 37 -8.65 -0.85 2.09
N SER A 38 -9.03 0.26 2.70
CA SER A 38 -10.31 0.94 2.41
C SER A 38 -10.39 1.41 0.96
N MET A 39 -9.34 2.04 0.44
CA MET A 39 -9.27 2.53 -0.94
C MET A 39 -9.37 1.40 -1.98
N SER A 40 -8.86 0.21 -1.66
CA SER A 40 -8.94 -0.94 -2.56
C SER A 40 -10.35 -1.54 -2.68
N GLY A 41 -11.29 -1.16 -1.81
CA GLY A 41 -12.61 -1.76 -1.70
C GLY A 41 -12.65 -3.12 -0.99
N LEU A 42 -11.50 -3.65 -0.56
CA LEU A 42 -11.39 -4.93 0.18
C LEU A 42 -11.52 -4.76 1.70
N GLY A 43 -11.53 -3.52 2.17
CA GLY A 43 -11.68 -3.18 3.57
C GLY A 43 -10.36 -2.93 4.33
N PRO A 44 -10.44 -2.22 5.47
CA PRO A 44 -9.24 -1.82 6.23
C PRO A 44 -8.41 -3.01 6.73
N ILE A 45 -9.08 -4.09 7.13
CA ILE A 45 -8.41 -5.32 7.62
C ILE A 45 -7.57 -5.97 6.55
N ALA A 46 -8.05 -6.04 5.31
CA ALA A 46 -7.29 -6.56 4.18
C ALA A 46 -5.98 -5.76 3.98
N GLY A 47 -6.00 -4.45 4.22
CA GLY A 47 -4.81 -3.61 4.20
C GLY A 47 -3.79 -4.01 5.28
N ILE A 48 -4.25 -4.24 6.52
CA ILE A 48 -3.38 -4.69 7.62
C ILE A 48 -2.77 -6.07 7.31
N LEU A 49 -3.60 -7.02 6.86
CA LEU A 49 -3.13 -8.37 6.50
C LEU A 49 -2.07 -8.31 5.39
N GLY A 50 -2.30 -7.49 4.36
CA GLY A 50 -1.31 -7.24 3.32
C GLY A 50 0.00 -6.66 3.88
N ALA A 51 -0.07 -5.72 4.82
CA ALA A 51 1.13 -5.13 5.43
C ALA A 51 1.92 -6.15 6.26
N ILE A 52 1.25 -6.97 7.08
CA ILE A 52 1.88 -8.01 7.90
C ILE A 52 2.59 -9.04 7.02
N VAL A 53 1.87 -9.58 6.03
CA VAL A 53 2.44 -10.61 5.13
C VAL A 53 3.53 -10.02 4.25
N GLY A 54 3.32 -8.81 3.73
CA GLY A 54 4.31 -8.08 2.94
C GLY A 54 5.60 -7.86 3.71
N GLY A 55 5.50 -7.38 4.95
CA GLY A 55 6.65 -7.16 5.83
C GLY A 55 7.41 -8.45 6.13
N ILE A 56 6.71 -9.48 6.62
CA ILE A 56 7.34 -10.75 7.01
C ILE A 56 7.93 -11.48 5.80
N ILE A 57 7.12 -11.77 4.78
CA ILE A 57 7.56 -12.57 3.63
C ILE A 57 8.50 -11.77 2.74
N GLY A 58 8.20 -10.48 2.49
CA GLY A 58 9.08 -9.60 1.76
C GLY A 58 10.42 -9.41 2.44
N GLY A 59 10.47 -9.30 3.76
CA GLY A 59 11.71 -9.23 4.53
C GLY A 59 12.54 -10.51 4.48
N ILE A 60 11.91 -11.69 4.56
CA ILE A 60 12.60 -12.99 4.52
C ILE A 60 13.12 -13.31 3.11
N PHE A 61 12.30 -13.17 2.10
CA PHE A 61 12.61 -13.59 0.73
C PHE A 61 13.08 -12.45 -0.18
N GLY A 62 12.85 -11.19 0.19
CA GLY A 62 13.18 -10.01 -0.61
C GLY A 62 14.67 -9.79 -0.83
N GLY A 63 14.99 -9.03 -1.86
CA GLY A 63 16.33 -8.66 -2.27
C GLY A 63 16.83 -7.32 -1.75
N CYS A 64 15.96 -6.50 -1.16
CA CYS A 64 16.26 -5.20 -0.56
C CYS A 64 16.30 -5.33 0.96
N LEU A 65 17.49 -5.33 1.55
CA LEU A 65 17.69 -5.61 2.99
C LEU A 65 17.02 -4.61 3.94
N VAL A 66 16.75 -3.40 3.49
CA VAL A 66 16.13 -2.33 4.27
C VAL A 66 14.75 -1.93 3.71
N GLY A 67 14.28 -2.68 2.71
CA GLY A 67 12.99 -2.46 2.06
C GLY A 67 11.85 -2.81 3.00
N VAL A 68 10.82 -1.97 3.03
CA VAL A 68 9.59 -2.21 3.78
C VAL A 68 8.46 -2.47 2.80
N SER A 69 7.94 -3.69 2.85
CA SER A 69 6.87 -4.14 1.96
C SER A 69 5.49 -3.94 2.60
N GLY A 70 4.47 -3.80 1.76
CA GLY A 70 3.09 -3.69 2.18
C GLY A 70 2.21 -3.03 1.11
N PRO A 71 0.93 -2.76 1.38
CA PRO A 71 0.04 -2.11 0.45
C PRO A 71 0.56 -0.75 0.00
N THR A 72 0.36 -0.41 -1.28
CA THR A 72 0.72 0.88 -1.86
C THR A 72 -0.49 1.50 -2.56
N ALA A 73 -0.54 2.84 -2.60
CA ALA A 73 -1.66 3.57 -3.18
C ALA A 73 -1.94 3.20 -4.65
N PRO A 74 -0.93 3.11 -5.54
CA PRO A 74 -1.18 2.73 -6.93
C PRO A 74 -1.84 1.36 -7.08
N LYS A 75 -1.42 0.39 -6.28
CA LYS A 75 -1.96 -0.97 -6.34
C LYS A 75 -3.33 -1.07 -5.71
N ALA A 76 -3.59 -0.32 -4.64
CA ALA A 76 -4.92 -0.24 -4.03
C ALA A 76 -5.93 0.38 -5.01
N ALA A 77 -5.56 1.47 -5.69
CA ALA A 77 -6.39 2.09 -6.74
C ALA A 77 -6.64 1.14 -7.93
N GLN A 78 -5.64 0.37 -8.32
CA GLN A 78 -5.77 -0.62 -9.39
C GLN A 78 -6.72 -1.75 -9.01
N ILE A 79 -6.67 -2.24 -7.76
CA ILE A 79 -7.63 -3.23 -7.27
C ILE A 79 -9.04 -2.63 -7.25
N ALA A 80 -9.22 -1.42 -6.74
CA ALA A 80 -10.51 -0.74 -6.73
C ALA A 80 -11.13 -0.68 -8.15
N ALA A 81 -10.32 -0.33 -9.15
CA ALA A 81 -10.77 -0.32 -10.55
C ALA A 81 -11.15 -1.71 -11.06
N PHE A 82 -10.44 -2.77 -10.68
CA PHE A 82 -10.82 -4.14 -11.06
C PHE A 82 -12.10 -4.60 -10.36
N MET A 83 -12.30 -4.20 -9.09
CA MET A 83 -13.48 -4.59 -8.32
C MET A 83 -14.79 -4.07 -8.92
N THR A 84 -14.77 -2.99 -9.71
CA THR A 84 -15.95 -2.53 -10.45
C THR A 84 -16.36 -3.50 -11.55
N ALA A 85 -15.43 -4.25 -12.12
CA ALA A 85 -15.68 -5.23 -13.18
C ALA A 85 -16.08 -6.61 -12.63
N PHE A 86 -15.72 -6.92 -11.36
CA PHE A 86 -15.99 -8.22 -10.74
C PHE A 86 -17.02 -8.07 -9.62
N VAL A 87 -18.28 -8.13 -10.00
CA VAL A 87 -19.44 -8.07 -9.10
C VAL A 87 -20.14 -9.42 -9.11
N ILE A 88 -20.66 -9.87 -7.96
CA ILE A 88 -21.43 -11.11 -7.86
C ILE A 88 -22.75 -10.94 -8.62
N SER A 89 -23.00 -11.85 -9.58
CA SER A 89 -24.22 -11.82 -10.40
C SER A 89 -25.48 -11.70 -9.57
N GLY A 90 -26.27 -10.64 -9.83
CA GLY A 90 -27.52 -10.40 -9.11
C GLY A 90 -27.40 -9.64 -7.79
N THR A 91 -26.20 -9.16 -7.44
CA THR A 91 -25.95 -8.30 -6.27
C THR A 91 -24.95 -7.21 -6.63
N ASP A 92 -25.03 -6.06 -5.95
CA ASP A 92 -24.03 -5.00 -6.09
C ASP A 92 -22.78 -5.24 -5.21
N LYS A 93 -22.60 -6.47 -4.73
CA LYS A 93 -21.49 -6.80 -3.84
C LYS A 93 -20.25 -7.21 -4.64
N PRO A 94 -19.05 -6.71 -4.27
CA PRO A 94 -17.81 -7.09 -4.91
C PRO A 94 -17.51 -8.59 -4.71
N ASP A 95 -17.00 -9.23 -5.76
CA ASP A 95 -16.56 -10.63 -5.71
C ASP A 95 -15.17 -10.71 -5.06
N LEU A 96 -15.15 -10.91 -3.74
CA LEU A 96 -13.91 -11.00 -2.96
C LEU A 96 -13.04 -12.21 -3.38
N VAL A 97 -13.67 -13.31 -3.80
CA VAL A 97 -12.94 -14.51 -4.26
C VAL A 97 -12.18 -14.17 -5.55
N ALA A 98 -12.82 -13.46 -6.48
CA ALA A 98 -12.16 -12.97 -7.69
C ALA A 98 -10.98 -12.04 -7.36
N ALA A 99 -11.18 -11.07 -6.45
CA ALA A 99 -10.13 -10.14 -6.04
C ALA A 99 -8.90 -10.85 -5.48
N PHE A 100 -9.11 -11.74 -4.51
CA PHE A 100 -8.00 -12.46 -3.88
C PHE A 100 -7.35 -13.48 -4.81
N SER A 101 -8.12 -14.06 -5.74
CA SER A 101 -7.57 -14.90 -6.83
C SER A 101 -6.67 -14.11 -7.77
N ILE A 102 -7.05 -12.89 -8.14
CA ILE A 102 -6.23 -11.98 -8.96
C ILE A 102 -4.94 -11.60 -8.21
N ILE A 103 -5.02 -11.29 -6.91
CA ILE A 103 -3.86 -10.99 -6.08
C ILE A 103 -2.91 -12.19 -5.99
N PHE A 104 -3.43 -13.39 -5.74
CA PHE A 104 -2.65 -14.62 -5.72
C PHE A 104 -1.97 -14.88 -7.07
N LEU A 105 -2.70 -14.77 -8.16
CA LEU A 105 -2.20 -14.97 -9.50
C LEU A 105 -1.12 -13.94 -9.87
N SER A 106 -1.29 -12.68 -9.46
CA SER A 106 -0.25 -11.65 -9.64
C SER A 106 1.05 -12.03 -8.92
N GLY A 107 0.94 -12.60 -7.71
CA GLY A 107 2.07 -13.14 -6.96
C GLY A 107 2.77 -14.28 -7.69
N LEU A 108 2.01 -15.21 -8.25
CA LEU A 108 2.53 -16.32 -9.06
C LEU A 108 3.29 -15.80 -10.30
N ILE A 109 2.72 -14.83 -11.00
CA ILE A 109 3.36 -14.17 -12.15
C ILE A 109 4.67 -13.51 -11.73
N LEU A 110 4.73 -12.82 -10.58
CA LEU A 110 5.96 -12.22 -10.05
C LEU A 110 7.03 -13.28 -9.77
N VAL A 111 6.68 -14.42 -9.21
CA VAL A 111 7.60 -15.54 -9.01
C VAL A 111 8.15 -16.02 -10.36
N LEU A 112 7.31 -16.19 -11.37
CA LEU A 112 7.72 -16.58 -12.71
C LEU A 112 8.65 -15.54 -13.36
N ILE A 113 8.32 -14.24 -13.28
CA ILE A 113 9.17 -13.13 -13.76
C ILE A 113 10.56 -13.17 -13.10
N SER A 114 10.60 -13.44 -11.79
CA SER A 114 11.84 -13.58 -11.05
C SER A 114 12.67 -14.79 -11.51
N MET A 115 12.04 -15.94 -11.64
CA MET A 115 12.72 -17.19 -12.07
C MET A 115 13.29 -17.06 -13.49
N LEU A 116 12.57 -16.39 -14.38
CA LEU A 116 13.01 -16.07 -15.74
C LEU A 116 14.02 -14.93 -15.79
N LYS A 117 14.33 -14.32 -14.63
CA LYS A 117 15.26 -13.19 -14.48
C LYS A 117 14.90 -11.97 -15.34
N ILE A 118 13.61 -11.80 -15.61
CA ILE A 118 13.07 -10.69 -16.40
C ILE A 118 13.16 -9.38 -15.63
N SER A 119 13.13 -9.42 -14.29
CA SER A 119 13.19 -8.25 -13.41
C SER A 119 14.40 -7.36 -13.67
N ARG A 120 15.49 -7.90 -14.20
CA ARG A 120 16.71 -7.14 -14.54
C ARG A 120 16.47 -6.12 -15.64
N PHE A 121 15.53 -6.39 -16.54
CA PHE A 121 15.25 -5.51 -17.69
C PHE A 121 14.64 -4.18 -17.27
N ILE A 122 14.14 -4.05 -16.03
CA ILE A 122 13.68 -2.78 -15.47
C ILE A 122 14.77 -1.70 -15.48
N HIS A 123 16.04 -2.09 -15.41
CA HIS A 123 17.16 -1.15 -15.49
C HIS A 123 17.26 -0.44 -16.84
N TYR A 124 16.67 -1.00 -17.88
CA TYR A 124 16.61 -0.40 -19.22
C TYR A 124 15.42 0.55 -19.40
N THR A 125 14.48 0.57 -18.44
CA THR A 125 13.36 1.49 -18.50
C THR A 125 13.84 2.91 -18.25
N PRO A 126 13.63 3.85 -19.20
CA PRO A 126 14.03 5.24 -19.01
C PRO A 126 13.35 5.87 -17.80
N TYR A 127 14.12 6.64 -17.03
CA TYR A 127 13.59 7.32 -15.83
C TYR A 127 12.35 8.19 -16.14
N SER A 128 12.31 8.84 -17.32
CA SER A 128 11.19 9.66 -17.75
C SER A 128 9.87 8.87 -17.87
N VAL A 129 9.92 7.63 -18.36
CA VAL A 129 8.74 6.76 -18.46
C VAL A 129 8.20 6.43 -17.08
N VAL A 130 9.10 6.07 -16.18
CA VAL A 130 8.77 5.75 -14.79
C VAL A 130 8.20 6.96 -14.06
N ALA A 131 8.86 8.12 -14.20
CA ALA A 131 8.41 9.36 -13.58
C ALA A 131 7.03 9.78 -14.11
N GLY A 132 6.82 9.69 -15.42
CA GLY A 132 5.52 9.98 -16.05
C GLY A 132 4.41 9.06 -15.54
N PHE A 133 4.70 7.75 -15.45
CA PHE A 133 3.77 6.76 -14.91
C PHE A 133 3.39 7.06 -13.43
N MET A 134 4.39 7.33 -12.58
CA MET A 134 4.15 7.64 -11.17
C MET A 134 3.39 8.97 -10.99
N CYS A 135 3.70 10.00 -11.81
CA CYS A 135 2.94 11.25 -11.82
C CYS A 135 1.49 11.02 -12.25
N GLY A 136 1.27 10.25 -13.31
CA GLY A 136 -0.07 9.91 -13.79
C GLY A 136 -0.91 9.22 -12.71
N ILE A 137 -0.34 8.20 -12.04
CA ILE A 137 -1.01 7.54 -10.90
C ILE A 137 -1.27 8.55 -9.78
N GLY A 138 -0.31 9.42 -9.45
CA GLY A 138 -0.50 10.44 -8.42
C GLY A 138 -1.69 11.37 -8.72
N VAL A 139 -1.85 11.79 -9.97
CA VAL A 139 -2.99 12.61 -10.41
C VAL A 139 -4.30 11.83 -10.30
N ILE A 140 -4.33 10.56 -10.75
CA ILE A 140 -5.51 9.69 -10.63
C ILE A 140 -5.95 9.57 -9.17
N ILE A 141 -5.00 9.30 -8.26
CA ILE A 141 -5.30 9.16 -6.83
C ILE A 141 -5.85 10.46 -6.26
N ILE A 142 -5.26 11.62 -6.58
CA ILE A 142 -5.75 12.91 -6.11
C ILE A 142 -7.19 13.12 -6.57
N LEU A 143 -7.47 12.89 -7.84
CA LEU A 143 -8.81 13.08 -8.41
C LEU A 143 -9.84 12.15 -7.76
N THR A 144 -9.56 10.86 -7.65
CA THR A 144 -10.50 9.89 -7.06
C THR A 144 -10.71 10.09 -5.56
N GLN A 145 -9.82 10.77 -4.86
CA GLN A 145 -9.95 11.08 -3.42
C GLN A 145 -10.63 12.43 -3.14
N ILE A 146 -11.02 13.20 -4.15
CA ILE A 146 -11.72 14.50 -3.95
C ILE A 146 -13.01 14.29 -3.15
N ASN A 147 -13.81 13.28 -3.50
CA ASN A 147 -15.06 13.00 -2.79
C ASN A 147 -14.83 12.64 -1.33
N ALA A 148 -13.83 11.80 -1.05
CA ALA A 148 -13.47 11.47 0.33
C ALA A 148 -13.00 12.69 1.13
N PHE A 149 -12.31 13.64 0.48
CA PHE A 149 -11.87 14.89 1.10
C PHE A 149 -13.04 15.77 1.55
N VAL A 150 -14.14 15.76 0.80
CA VAL A 150 -15.36 16.52 1.12
C VAL A 150 -16.42 15.69 1.88
N GLY A 151 -16.06 14.51 2.36
CA GLY A 151 -16.90 13.67 3.22
C GLY A 151 -17.88 12.76 2.50
N LEU A 152 -17.70 12.58 1.19
CA LEU A 152 -18.45 11.63 0.38
C LEU A 152 -17.65 10.34 0.18
N GLU A 153 -18.28 9.29 -0.35
CA GLU A 153 -17.52 8.09 -0.74
C GLU A 153 -16.56 8.38 -1.89
N ALA A 154 -15.33 7.84 -1.77
CA ALA A 154 -14.32 7.99 -2.81
C ALA A 154 -14.79 7.33 -4.13
N GLU A 155 -14.64 8.04 -5.24
CA GLU A 155 -14.95 7.49 -6.55
C GLU A 155 -13.92 6.44 -6.97
N LYS A 156 -14.40 5.38 -7.61
CA LYS A 156 -13.54 4.28 -8.05
C LYS A 156 -12.85 4.59 -9.38
N ASN A 157 -13.50 5.40 -10.22
CA ASN A 157 -13.04 5.75 -11.56
C ASN A 157 -13.11 7.25 -11.81
N ILE A 158 -12.19 7.76 -12.64
CA ILE A 158 -12.18 9.17 -13.06
C ILE A 158 -13.46 9.53 -13.84
N HIS A 159 -14.00 8.60 -14.62
CA HIS A 159 -15.23 8.82 -15.39
C HIS A 159 -16.42 9.12 -14.48
N GLU A 160 -16.62 8.29 -13.45
CA GLU A 160 -17.64 8.48 -12.41
C GLU A 160 -17.48 9.82 -11.70
N LEU A 161 -16.25 10.22 -11.41
CA LEU A 161 -15.97 11.53 -10.80
C LEU A 161 -16.48 12.70 -11.65
N PHE A 162 -16.26 12.66 -12.96
CA PHE A 162 -16.72 13.74 -13.84
C PHE A 162 -18.24 13.72 -14.05
N GLU A 163 -18.86 12.56 -14.14
CA GLU A 163 -20.31 12.41 -14.22
C GLU A 163 -20.99 12.90 -12.93
N ASN A 164 -20.45 12.56 -11.77
CA ASN A 164 -21.01 12.90 -10.48
C ASN A 164 -20.50 14.23 -9.90
N PHE A 165 -19.69 14.99 -10.66
CA PHE A 165 -19.09 16.23 -10.16
C PHE A 165 -20.12 17.24 -9.65
N GLY A 166 -21.24 17.38 -10.37
CA GLY A 166 -22.36 18.25 -9.96
C GLY A 166 -22.97 17.80 -8.63
N TYR A 167 -23.14 16.49 -8.44
CA TYR A 167 -23.64 15.90 -7.18
C TYR A 167 -22.66 16.17 -6.04
N THR A 168 -21.37 15.98 -6.26
CA THR A 168 -20.31 16.24 -5.28
C THR A 168 -20.35 17.68 -4.79
N MET A 169 -20.48 18.65 -5.71
CA MET A 169 -20.52 20.08 -5.37
C MET A 169 -21.76 20.48 -4.56
N MET A 170 -22.88 19.79 -4.76
CA MET A 170 -24.13 20.08 -4.04
C MET A 170 -24.22 19.40 -2.67
N ASN A 171 -23.46 18.33 -2.44
CA ASN A 171 -23.54 17.49 -1.25
C ASN A 171 -22.25 17.51 -0.41
N ILE A 172 -21.50 18.60 -0.44
CA ILE A 172 -20.30 18.76 0.38
C ILE A 172 -20.66 18.68 1.86
N ASN A 173 -20.04 17.74 2.58
CA ASN A 173 -20.16 17.67 4.03
C ASN A 173 -19.18 18.67 4.66
N ILE A 174 -19.73 19.77 5.19
CA ILE A 174 -18.92 20.82 5.83
C ILE A 174 -18.16 20.27 7.06
N GLU A 175 -18.74 19.31 7.78
CA GLU A 175 -18.11 18.70 8.94
C GLU A 175 -16.84 17.94 8.57
N ALA A 176 -16.83 17.26 7.43
CA ALA A 176 -15.64 16.60 6.92
C ALA A 176 -14.51 17.59 6.60
N LEU A 177 -14.84 18.82 6.15
CA LEU A 177 -13.85 19.86 5.87
C LEU A 177 -13.14 20.35 7.14
N TYR A 178 -13.81 20.32 8.32
CA TYR A 178 -13.15 20.64 9.59
C TYR A 178 -12.04 19.66 9.96
N VAL A 179 -12.06 18.47 9.42
CA VAL A 179 -11.02 17.45 9.62
C VAL A 179 -10.03 17.43 8.46
N SER A 180 -10.51 17.46 7.23
CA SER A 180 -9.67 17.28 6.04
C SER A 180 -8.76 18.48 5.78
N ILE A 181 -9.24 19.73 5.95
CA ILE A 181 -8.42 20.93 5.72
C ILE A 181 -7.27 21.04 6.73
N PRO A 182 -7.48 20.95 8.06
CA PRO A 182 -6.37 20.97 9.00
C PRO A 182 -5.39 19.83 8.80
N SER A 183 -5.89 18.61 8.48
CA SER A 183 -5.05 17.46 8.18
C SER A 183 -4.15 17.71 6.96
N LEU A 184 -4.70 18.27 5.89
CA LEU A 184 -3.94 18.63 4.69
C LEU A 184 -2.90 19.72 4.99
N LEU A 185 -3.27 20.75 5.74
CA LEU A 185 -2.36 21.81 6.16
C LEU A 185 -1.19 21.25 6.98
N ILE A 186 -1.45 20.33 7.91
CA ILE A 186 -0.40 19.65 8.67
C ILE A 186 0.54 18.91 7.73
N LEU A 187 0.04 18.17 6.76
CA LEU A 187 0.88 17.42 5.81
C LEU A 187 1.85 18.33 5.06
N PHE A 188 1.41 19.51 4.61
CA PHE A 188 2.25 20.47 3.89
C PHE A 188 3.17 21.29 4.79
N LEU A 189 2.67 21.76 5.93
CA LEU A 189 3.40 22.69 6.81
C LEU A 189 4.31 21.96 7.81
N TRP A 190 4.16 20.65 8.00
CA TRP A 190 4.96 19.89 8.96
C TRP A 190 6.46 19.91 8.66
N GLY A 191 6.83 19.93 7.37
CA GLY A 191 8.20 19.98 6.92
C GLY A 191 8.98 21.20 7.46
N PRO A 192 8.50 22.43 7.28
CA PRO A 192 9.05 23.64 7.88
C PRO A 192 9.03 23.65 9.42
N VAL A 193 7.92 23.18 10.04
CA VAL A 193 7.75 23.17 11.50
C VAL A 193 8.80 22.27 12.17
N LYS A 194 8.97 21.03 11.67
CA LYS A 194 9.92 20.09 12.26
C LYS A 194 11.39 20.50 12.09
N LYS A 195 11.71 21.43 11.17
CA LYS A 195 13.05 22.01 11.08
C LYS A 195 13.36 22.94 12.26
N ARG A 196 12.34 23.58 12.82
CA ARG A 196 12.49 24.53 13.94
C ARG A 196 12.51 23.86 15.32
N ILE A 197 11.80 22.73 15.46
CA ILE A 197 11.63 22.04 16.75
C ILE A 197 12.29 20.68 16.68
N VAL A 198 13.40 20.48 17.40
CA VAL A 198 14.21 19.26 17.36
C VAL A 198 13.42 18.02 17.76
N PHE A 199 12.56 18.12 18.76
CA PHE A 199 11.72 17.04 19.24
C PHE A 199 10.75 16.50 18.17
N LEU A 200 10.24 17.37 17.29
CA LEU A 200 9.30 17.01 16.23
C LEU A 200 9.95 16.36 15.00
N ARG A 201 11.29 16.33 14.93
CA ARG A 201 12.01 15.77 13.78
C ARG A 201 11.74 14.27 13.55
N SER A 202 11.49 13.54 14.63
CA SER A 202 11.22 12.10 14.59
C SER A 202 9.75 11.76 14.31
N ILE A 203 8.84 12.75 14.38
CA ILE A 203 7.40 12.50 14.23
C ILE A 203 6.99 12.72 12.76
N PRO A 204 6.45 11.68 12.08
CA PRO A 204 6.00 11.79 10.70
C PRO A 204 4.70 12.61 10.59
N SER A 205 4.61 13.45 9.55
CA SER A 205 3.43 14.28 9.30
C SER A 205 2.12 13.51 9.19
N PRO A 206 2.04 12.32 8.55
CA PRO A 206 0.78 11.59 8.47
C PRO A 206 0.24 11.17 9.84
N LEU A 207 1.12 10.81 10.77
CA LEU A 207 0.71 10.45 12.12
C LEU A 207 0.08 11.64 12.86
N VAL A 208 0.71 12.82 12.74
CA VAL A 208 0.20 14.04 13.37
C VAL A 208 -1.13 14.46 12.76
N ALA A 209 -1.24 14.41 11.42
CA ALA A 209 -2.48 14.72 10.72
C ALA A 209 -3.62 13.77 11.15
N LEU A 210 -3.32 12.47 11.29
CA LEU A 210 -4.29 11.50 11.78
C LEU A 210 -4.73 11.80 13.22
N MET A 211 -3.77 12.02 14.13
CA MET A 211 -4.10 12.31 15.53
C MET A 211 -4.90 13.59 15.69
N VAL A 212 -4.52 14.66 14.99
CA VAL A 212 -5.23 15.93 15.04
C VAL A 212 -6.60 15.82 14.40
N GLY A 213 -6.70 15.19 13.22
CA GLY A 213 -7.97 14.96 12.52
C GLY A 213 -8.95 14.14 13.36
N THR A 214 -8.49 13.01 13.92
CA THR A 214 -9.30 12.17 14.82
C THR A 214 -9.69 12.95 16.10
N GLY A 215 -8.76 13.74 16.66
CA GLY A 215 -9.03 14.58 17.82
C GLY A 215 -10.12 15.61 17.55
N ILE A 216 -10.06 16.32 16.42
CA ILE A 216 -11.09 17.27 16.01
C ILE A 216 -12.45 16.57 15.85
N ALA A 217 -12.48 15.44 15.12
CA ALA A 217 -13.71 14.69 14.89
C ALA A 217 -14.35 14.23 16.20
N TYR A 218 -13.56 13.74 17.14
CA TYR A 218 -14.04 13.26 18.44
C TYR A 218 -14.49 14.41 19.35
N LEU A 219 -13.70 15.48 19.46
CA LEU A 219 -14.03 16.60 20.35
C LEU A 219 -15.24 17.42 19.89
N MET A 220 -15.40 17.55 18.59
CA MET A 220 -16.55 18.28 18.00
C MET A 220 -17.75 17.37 17.74
N ASN A 221 -17.63 16.08 18.00
CA ASN A 221 -18.69 15.07 17.81
C ASN A 221 -19.29 15.12 16.39
N LEU A 222 -18.39 15.17 15.37
CA LEU A 222 -18.77 15.35 13.98
C LEU A 222 -19.43 14.09 13.40
N ASP A 223 -20.47 14.29 12.58
CA ASP A 223 -21.13 13.22 11.84
C ASP A 223 -20.40 12.93 10.52
N ILE A 224 -19.31 12.21 10.66
CA ILE A 224 -18.46 11.78 9.54
C ILE A 224 -18.18 10.27 9.61
N PRO A 225 -18.02 9.57 8.47
CA PRO A 225 -17.74 8.14 8.48
C PRO A 225 -16.39 7.82 9.11
N TYR A 226 -16.42 6.99 10.16
CA TYR A 226 -15.21 6.48 10.80
C TYR A 226 -14.73 5.18 10.13
N ILE A 227 -13.43 4.89 10.25
CA ILE A 227 -12.87 3.61 9.78
C ILE A 227 -13.51 2.43 10.51
N GLY A 228 -13.89 2.62 11.79
CA GLY A 228 -14.60 1.61 12.59
C GLY A 228 -15.91 1.17 11.95
N ASP A 229 -16.70 2.11 11.48
CA ASP A 229 -18.01 1.84 10.84
C ASP A 229 -17.85 0.97 9.59
N LYS A 230 -16.80 1.24 8.81
CA LYS A 230 -16.48 0.43 7.62
C LYS A 230 -15.98 -0.98 7.97
N MET A 231 -15.42 -1.18 9.16
CA MET A 231 -15.02 -2.51 9.64
C MET A 231 -16.23 -3.37 10.02
N GLU A 232 -17.26 -2.80 10.62
CA GLU A 232 -18.50 -3.51 10.98
C GLU A 232 -19.29 -3.96 9.73
N HIS A 233 -19.35 -3.12 8.71
CA HIS A 233 -20.05 -3.43 7.46
C HIS A 233 -19.34 -4.50 6.60
N THR A 234 -18.04 -4.71 6.78
CA THR A 234 -17.29 -5.70 5.99
C THR A 234 -17.44 -7.13 6.54
N GLY A 235 -18.26 -7.35 7.56
CA GLY A 235 -18.50 -8.68 8.13
C GLY A 235 -17.25 -9.27 8.82
N ALA A 236 -16.41 -8.41 9.37
CA ALA A 236 -15.11 -8.74 9.97
C ALA A 236 -15.19 -9.53 11.28
N SER A 237 -16.21 -10.39 11.43
CA SER A 237 -16.24 -11.38 12.52
C SER A 237 -15.08 -12.37 12.49
N ASN A 238 -14.45 -12.56 11.33
CA ASN A 238 -13.24 -13.37 11.18
C ASN A 238 -12.11 -12.53 10.60
N ILE A 239 -11.17 -12.11 11.46
CA ILE A 239 -9.96 -11.36 11.08
C ILE A 239 -9.12 -12.12 10.03
N PHE A 240 -9.15 -13.46 10.08
CA PHE A 240 -8.49 -14.34 9.12
C PHE A 240 -9.53 -15.18 8.37
N SER A 241 -9.72 -14.89 7.10
CA SER A 241 -10.49 -15.74 6.20
C SER A 241 -9.54 -16.34 5.16
N PHE A 242 -9.58 -17.66 5.02
CA PHE A 242 -8.77 -18.34 4.00
C PHE A 242 -9.53 -18.34 2.68
N TYR A 243 -8.95 -17.75 1.66
CA TYR A 243 -9.52 -17.72 0.31
C TYR A 243 -8.78 -18.73 -0.59
N THR A 244 -9.52 -19.70 -1.13
CA THR A 244 -8.97 -20.59 -2.14
C THR A 244 -9.04 -19.91 -3.51
N PRO A 245 -7.90 -19.79 -4.23
CA PRO A 245 -7.90 -19.18 -5.56
C PRO A 245 -8.80 -19.94 -6.52
N ASP A 246 -9.65 -19.21 -7.23
CA ASP A 246 -10.50 -19.78 -8.26
C ASP A 246 -9.75 -19.79 -9.60
N PHE A 247 -9.38 -20.97 -10.06
CA PHE A 247 -8.72 -21.17 -11.35
C PHE A 247 -9.69 -21.42 -12.51
N THR A 248 -11.00 -21.52 -12.24
CA THR A 248 -11.99 -21.79 -13.32
C THR A 248 -12.16 -20.58 -14.23
N ARG A 249 -11.97 -19.37 -13.70
CA ARG A 249 -12.09 -18.08 -14.40
C ARG A 249 -10.72 -17.47 -14.78
N LEU A 250 -9.70 -18.31 -14.97
CA LEU A 250 -8.32 -17.86 -15.22
C LEU A 250 -8.21 -16.89 -16.39
N GLY A 251 -9.00 -17.11 -17.46
CA GLY A 251 -9.01 -16.23 -18.63
C GLY A 251 -9.41 -14.78 -18.32
N GLU A 252 -10.30 -14.57 -17.34
CA GLU A 252 -10.73 -13.26 -16.91
C GLU A 252 -9.70 -12.61 -15.97
N PHE A 253 -9.03 -13.41 -15.14
CA PHE A 253 -8.13 -12.92 -14.08
C PHE A 253 -6.71 -12.63 -14.59
N ILE A 254 -6.27 -13.26 -15.70
CA ILE A 254 -4.88 -13.15 -16.17
C ILE A 254 -4.48 -11.71 -16.53
N GLY A 255 -5.38 -10.97 -17.18
CA GLY A 255 -5.14 -9.56 -17.56
C GLY A 255 -4.92 -8.66 -16.35
N PRO A 256 -5.88 -8.58 -15.42
CA PRO A 256 -5.73 -7.86 -14.15
C PRO A 256 -4.50 -8.31 -13.34
N ALA A 257 -4.23 -9.61 -13.26
CA ALA A 257 -3.08 -10.14 -12.53
C ALA A 257 -1.74 -9.74 -13.16
N LEU A 258 -1.63 -9.73 -14.49
CA LEU A 258 -0.46 -9.23 -15.21
C LEU A 258 -0.23 -7.74 -14.96
N ALA A 259 -1.30 -6.94 -14.97
CA ALA A 259 -1.22 -5.51 -14.70
C ALA A 259 -0.75 -5.23 -13.26
N LEU A 260 -1.30 -5.96 -12.27
CA LEU A 260 -0.85 -5.88 -10.86
C LEU A 260 0.61 -6.33 -10.70
N ALA A 261 1.01 -7.40 -11.36
CA ALA A 261 2.38 -7.90 -11.31
C ALA A 261 3.36 -6.89 -11.93
N GLY A 262 3.04 -6.33 -13.09
CA GLY A 262 3.85 -5.30 -13.73
C GLY A 262 4.03 -4.07 -12.86
N LEU A 263 2.95 -3.59 -12.26
CA LEU A 263 2.99 -2.46 -11.33
C LEU A 263 3.81 -2.80 -10.07
N ALA A 264 3.71 -4.01 -9.55
CA ALA A 264 4.47 -4.46 -8.39
C ALA A 264 5.99 -4.48 -8.66
N VAL A 265 6.41 -4.93 -9.86
CA VAL A 265 7.83 -4.89 -10.28
C VAL A 265 8.33 -3.45 -10.32
N LEU A 266 7.58 -2.56 -10.98
CA LEU A 266 7.94 -1.15 -11.11
C LEU A 266 8.06 -0.48 -9.73
N ASP A 267 7.02 -0.56 -8.91
CA ASP A 267 6.94 0.08 -7.60
C ASP A 267 8.05 -0.42 -6.66
N SER A 268 8.23 -1.74 -6.58
CA SER A 268 9.24 -2.35 -5.72
C SER A 268 10.67 -2.03 -6.15
N LEU A 269 11.01 -2.21 -7.43
CA LEU A 269 12.39 -2.03 -7.88
C LEU A 269 12.82 -0.56 -7.89
N LEU A 270 11.87 0.37 -8.10
CA LEU A 270 12.15 1.80 -7.94
C LEU A 270 12.41 2.15 -6.47
N SER A 271 11.62 1.61 -5.56
CA SER A 271 11.82 1.80 -4.13
C SER A 271 13.16 1.24 -3.68
N CYS A 272 13.54 0.08 -4.19
CA CYS A 272 14.87 -0.51 -3.94
C CYS A 272 16.01 0.36 -4.50
N LYS A 273 15.83 0.97 -5.67
CA LYS A 273 16.84 1.88 -6.24
C LYS A 273 17.02 3.14 -5.40
N VAL A 274 15.95 3.65 -4.80
CA VAL A 274 16.04 4.75 -3.83
C VAL A 274 16.82 4.30 -2.59
N ALA A 275 16.53 3.09 -2.08
CA ALA A 275 17.27 2.52 -0.95
C ALA A 275 18.76 2.36 -1.26
N ASP A 276 19.13 1.88 -2.43
CA ASP A 276 20.53 1.77 -2.89
C ASP A 276 21.24 3.13 -2.91
N ASN A 277 20.54 4.19 -3.33
CA ASN A 277 21.12 5.54 -3.37
C ASN A 277 21.28 6.15 -1.97
N MET A 278 20.53 5.69 -0.98
CA MET A 278 20.59 6.18 0.41
C MET A 278 21.52 5.35 1.28
N THR A 279 21.88 4.16 0.85
CA THR A 279 22.73 3.21 1.57
C THR A 279 23.88 2.76 0.68
N SER A 280 24.90 2.14 1.27
CA SER A 280 25.96 1.47 0.51
C SER A 280 25.56 0.06 0.05
N LEU A 281 24.34 -0.37 0.36
CA LEU A 281 23.81 -1.68 -0.01
C LEU A 281 23.31 -1.68 -1.45
N ARG A 282 23.34 -2.85 -2.08
CA ARG A 282 22.76 -3.06 -3.41
C ARG A 282 21.68 -4.12 -3.33
N HIS A 283 20.54 -3.83 -3.90
CA HIS A 283 19.44 -4.79 -3.97
C HIS A 283 19.66 -5.81 -5.09
N SER A 284 19.01 -6.95 -4.98
CA SER A 284 18.89 -7.95 -6.05
C SER A 284 17.47 -7.90 -6.63
N SER A 285 17.34 -7.42 -7.86
CA SER A 285 16.04 -7.22 -8.51
C SER A 285 15.24 -8.52 -8.63
N ASP A 286 15.87 -9.60 -9.07
CA ASP A 286 15.20 -10.90 -9.24
C ASP A 286 14.73 -11.45 -7.89
N ARG A 287 15.57 -11.32 -6.85
CA ARG A 287 15.22 -11.77 -5.51
C ARG A 287 14.12 -10.91 -4.88
N GLU A 288 14.16 -9.59 -5.08
CA GLU A 288 13.11 -8.70 -4.62
C GLU A 288 11.76 -9.06 -5.25
N THR A 289 11.74 -9.24 -6.57
CA THR A 289 10.53 -9.65 -7.30
C THR A 289 10.01 -11.02 -6.83
N PHE A 290 10.91 -11.96 -6.51
CA PHE A 290 10.55 -13.25 -5.91
C PHE A 290 9.87 -13.06 -4.55
N GLY A 291 10.49 -12.28 -3.66
CA GLY A 291 9.95 -11.99 -2.32
C GLY A 291 8.57 -11.34 -2.37
N GLN A 292 8.39 -10.36 -3.27
CA GLN A 292 7.09 -9.72 -3.50
C GLN A 292 6.07 -10.69 -4.10
N GLY A 293 6.50 -11.61 -4.97
CA GLY A 293 5.64 -12.66 -5.51
C GLY A 293 5.12 -13.58 -4.41
N MET A 294 6.00 -14.09 -3.56
CA MET A 294 5.62 -14.92 -2.41
C MET A 294 4.70 -14.18 -1.44
N ALA A 295 4.98 -12.90 -1.17
CA ALA A 295 4.15 -12.06 -0.31
C ALA A 295 2.74 -11.85 -0.89
N ASN A 296 2.61 -11.60 -2.20
CA ASN A 296 1.31 -11.43 -2.86
C ASN A 296 0.52 -12.75 -2.92
N MET A 297 1.18 -13.88 -3.15
CA MET A 297 0.51 -15.18 -3.08
C MET A 297 -0.06 -15.42 -1.68
N ALA A 298 0.73 -15.19 -0.64
CA ALA A 298 0.27 -15.36 0.73
C ALA A 298 -0.83 -14.34 1.09
N ALA A 299 -0.71 -13.08 0.67
CA ALA A 299 -1.76 -12.07 0.85
C ALA A 299 -3.09 -12.50 0.21
N GLY A 300 -3.06 -12.99 -1.03
CA GLY A 300 -4.26 -13.50 -1.71
C GLY A 300 -4.92 -14.67 -0.98
N LEU A 301 -4.14 -15.54 -0.32
CA LEU A 301 -4.68 -16.67 0.45
C LEU A 301 -5.36 -16.26 1.75
N ILE A 302 -4.87 -15.23 2.43
CA ILE A 302 -5.37 -14.82 3.76
C ILE A 302 -6.29 -13.59 3.72
N GLY A 303 -6.69 -13.14 2.55
CA GLY A 303 -7.56 -11.98 2.39
C GLY A 303 -6.83 -10.63 2.54
N GLY A 304 -5.53 -10.58 2.25
CA GLY A 304 -4.73 -9.35 2.30
C GLY A 304 -4.67 -8.64 0.95
N VAL A 305 -4.55 -7.31 1.00
CA VAL A 305 -4.29 -6.48 -0.19
C VAL A 305 -2.90 -6.76 -0.74
N THR A 306 -2.75 -6.63 -2.05
CA THR A 306 -1.48 -6.79 -2.77
C THR A 306 -0.38 -5.89 -2.20
N THR A 307 0.85 -6.41 -2.15
CA THR A 307 2.00 -5.76 -1.53
C THR A 307 3.08 -5.40 -2.54
N ALA A 308 3.85 -4.38 -2.22
CA ALA A 308 5.09 -4.01 -2.91
C ALA A 308 6.04 -3.33 -1.91
N THR A 309 7.31 -3.24 -2.25
CA THR A 309 8.26 -2.43 -1.47
C THR A 309 7.93 -0.95 -1.64
N ALA A 310 7.62 -0.26 -0.55
CA ALA A 310 7.14 1.11 -0.57
C ALA A 310 8.25 2.12 -0.29
N THR A 311 8.46 3.07 -1.20
CA THR A 311 9.52 4.08 -1.11
C THR A 311 9.46 4.88 0.20
N MET A 312 8.31 5.42 0.57
CA MET A 312 8.15 6.26 1.77
C MET A 312 8.53 5.52 3.05
N ARG A 313 8.04 4.28 3.20
CA ARG A 313 8.34 3.43 4.35
C ARG A 313 9.81 3.01 4.37
N THR A 314 10.37 2.66 3.23
CA THR A 314 11.78 2.29 3.08
C THR A 314 12.72 3.47 3.43
N VAL A 315 12.42 4.67 2.95
CA VAL A 315 13.17 5.89 3.31
C VAL A 315 13.08 6.18 4.81
N ALA A 316 11.90 6.03 5.41
CA ALA A 316 11.74 6.19 6.85
C ALA A 316 12.56 5.15 7.61
N ASN A 317 12.49 3.88 7.21
CA ASN A 317 13.24 2.78 7.80
C ASN A 317 14.74 3.06 7.83
N ILE A 318 15.32 3.47 6.71
CA ILE A 318 16.74 3.84 6.60
C ILE A 318 17.08 5.01 7.54
N LYS A 319 16.24 6.06 7.57
CA LYS A 319 16.46 7.24 8.41
C LYS A 319 16.41 6.96 9.90
N PHE A 320 15.66 5.93 10.31
CA PHE A 320 15.57 5.49 11.71
C PHE A 320 16.62 4.43 12.08
N GLY A 321 17.53 4.11 11.16
CA GLY A 321 18.72 3.30 11.46
C GLY A 321 18.63 1.83 11.09
N ALA A 322 17.66 1.45 10.25
CA ALA A 322 17.56 0.10 9.72
C ALA A 322 18.77 -0.27 8.86
N LYS A 323 19.28 -1.48 9.04
CA LYS A 323 20.37 -2.06 8.26
C LYS A 323 20.07 -3.47 7.77
N THR A 324 19.09 -4.14 8.33
CA THR A 324 18.77 -5.54 8.02
C THR A 324 17.27 -5.75 7.80
N PRO A 325 16.87 -6.90 7.25
CA PRO A 325 15.46 -7.23 7.02
C PRO A 325 14.62 -7.37 8.30
N LEU A 326 15.24 -7.36 9.48
CA LEU A 326 14.51 -7.41 10.75
C LEU A 326 13.63 -6.17 10.97
N ALA A 327 13.96 -5.07 10.31
CA ALA A 327 13.23 -3.80 10.41
C ALA A 327 12.07 -3.66 9.41
N SER A 328 11.81 -4.68 8.60
CA SER A 328 10.79 -4.67 7.53
C SER A 328 9.40 -4.98 8.01
#